data_62b8468cbc1d462412c5eb4bc83e8727
#
_entry.id   62b8468cbc1d462412c5eb4bc83e8727
#
_cell.length_a   1.000
_cell.length_b   1.000
_cell.length_c   1.000
_cell.angle_alpha   90.00
_cell.angle_beta   90.00
_cell.angle_gamma   90.00
#
_symmetry.space_group_name_H-M   'P 1'
#
loop_
_entity.id
_entity.type
_entity.pdbx_description
1 polymer ?
#
loop_
_entity_poly.entity_id
_entity_poly.type
_entity_poly.pdbx_seq_one_letter_code
_entity_poly.pdbx_strand_id
1 'polypeptide(L)' 'MHVKAEEGDFVKDLSRQERSLGLVERVDKRTNMMLVKFPKVNCTHWIMWKNYGQYKVV' A
#
# COMPACT_ATOMS: atom_id res chain seq x y z
N MET A 1 -7.10 -13.21 4.14
CA MET A 1 -7.05 -11.85 4.66
C MET A 1 -7.47 -10.85 3.63
N HIS A 2 -8.15 -9.83 4.08
CA HIS A 2 -8.62 -8.79 3.17
C HIS A 2 -7.76 -7.53 3.30
N VAL A 3 -7.61 -6.82 2.19
CA VAL A 3 -6.97 -5.52 2.20
C VAL A 3 -7.71 -4.63 3.18
N LYS A 4 -6.98 -4.03 4.11
CA LYS A 4 -7.55 -3.15 5.12
C LYS A 4 -7.49 -1.68 4.72
N ALA A 5 -6.75 -1.36 3.68
CA ALA A 5 -6.67 0.00 3.16
C ALA A 5 -7.78 0.26 2.17
N GLU A 6 -8.13 1.51 1.98
CA GLU A 6 -9.13 1.95 1.02
C GLU A 6 -8.54 3.02 0.11
N GLU A 7 -9.21 3.26 -1.01
CA GLU A 7 -8.78 4.32 -1.92
C GLU A 7 -8.72 5.65 -1.18
N GLY A 8 -7.64 6.37 -1.36
CA GLY A 8 -7.42 7.64 -0.70
C GLY A 8 -6.67 7.54 0.62
N ASP A 9 -6.49 6.33 1.14
CA ASP A 9 -5.72 6.13 2.36
C ASP A 9 -4.23 6.27 2.08
N PHE A 10 -3.49 6.65 3.13
CA PHE A 10 -2.04 6.59 3.09
C PHE A 10 -1.57 5.36 3.82
N VAL A 11 -0.57 4.70 3.26
CA VAL A 11 0.04 3.53 3.89
C VAL A 11 1.54 3.76 4.03
N LYS A 12 2.10 3.18 5.08
CA LYS A 12 3.53 3.24 5.33
C LYS A 12 4.09 1.84 5.14
N ASP A 13 5.17 1.74 4.35
CA ASP A 13 5.87 0.49 4.15
C ASP A 13 6.91 0.35 5.25
N LEU A 14 6.67 -0.56 6.16
CA LEU A 14 7.53 -0.75 7.32
C LEU A 14 8.84 -1.45 6.98
N SER A 15 8.88 -2.14 5.84
CA SER A 15 10.08 -2.85 5.42
C SER A 15 11.00 -2.00 4.54
N ARG A 16 10.49 -0.91 3.98
CA ARG A 16 11.25 -0.04 3.08
C ARG A 16 10.99 1.42 3.44
N GLN A 17 11.77 1.90 4.38
CA GLN A 17 11.58 3.26 4.88
C GLN A 17 11.86 4.32 3.83
N GLU A 18 12.69 4.02 2.84
CA GLU A 18 12.97 4.94 1.76
C GLU A 18 11.74 5.29 0.92
N ARG A 19 10.73 4.42 0.92
CA ARG A 19 9.48 4.71 0.21
C ARG A 19 8.60 5.71 0.93
N SER A 20 8.78 5.85 2.24
CA SER A 20 7.98 6.75 3.05
C SER A 20 6.50 6.42 2.94
N LEU A 21 5.64 7.41 2.75
CA LEU A 21 4.20 7.19 2.63
C LEU A 21 3.80 6.90 1.20
N GLY A 22 2.87 5.99 1.03
CA GLY A 22 2.25 5.72 -0.25
C GLY A 22 0.78 6.08 -0.22
N LEU A 23 0.27 6.54 -1.35
CA LEU A 23 -1.16 6.82 -1.52
C LEU A 23 -1.81 5.64 -2.21
N VAL A 24 -2.84 5.09 -1.58
CA VAL A 24 -3.61 4.00 -2.17
C VAL A 24 -4.54 4.58 -3.23
N GLU A 25 -4.27 4.24 -4.48
CA GLU A 25 -5.06 4.75 -5.60
C GLU A 25 -6.20 3.82 -5.97
N ARG A 26 -6.02 2.52 -5.81
CA ARG A 26 -7.04 1.53 -6.09
C ARG A 26 -6.90 0.34 -5.16
N VAL A 27 -8.00 -0.36 -4.94
CA VAL A 27 -8.02 -1.57 -4.13
C VAL A 27 -8.79 -2.64 -4.89
N ASP A 28 -8.20 -3.82 -5.02
CA ASP A 28 -8.86 -4.99 -5.57
C ASP A 28 -9.00 -6.02 -4.46
N LYS A 29 -10.19 -6.11 -3.91
CA LYS A 29 -10.45 -7.02 -2.79
C LYS A 29 -10.49 -8.48 -3.23
N ARG A 30 -10.72 -8.74 -4.52
CA ARG A 30 -10.74 -10.10 -5.04
C ARG A 30 -9.37 -10.75 -5.00
N THR A 31 -8.35 -9.97 -5.27
CA THR A 31 -6.97 -10.46 -5.30
C THR A 31 -6.15 -10.02 -4.10
N ASN A 32 -6.77 -9.27 -3.18
CA ASN A 32 -6.09 -8.67 -2.02
C ASN A 32 -4.91 -7.78 -2.44
N MET A 33 -5.10 -7.04 -3.52
CA MET A 33 -4.06 -6.14 -4.01
C MET A 33 -4.50 -4.69 -3.88
N MET A 34 -3.53 -3.83 -3.76
CA MET A 34 -3.76 -2.39 -3.77
C MET A 34 -2.73 -1.73 -4.68
N LEU A 35 -3.18 -0.72 -5.42
CA LEU A 35 -2.30 0.09 -6.24
C LEU A 35 -1.84 1.27 -5.40
N VAL A 36 -0.54 1.33 -5.14
CA VAL A 36 0.02 2.34 -4.24
C VAL A 36 1.05 3.16 -5.00
N LYS A 37 0.89 4.47 -4.91
CA LYS A 37 1.85 5.41 -5.45
C LYS A 37 2.73 5.93 -4.32
N PHE A 38 4.04 5.80 -4.50
CA PHE A 38 5.03 6.30 -3.57
C PHE A 38 5.68 7.54 -4.16
N PRO A 39 5.18 8.73 -3.85
CA PRO A 39 5.67 9.94 -4.50
C PRO A 39 7.14 10.24 -4.21
N LYS A 40 7.64 9.85 -3.05
CA LYS A 40 9.03 10.13 -2.70
C LYS A 40 10.03 9.45 -3.62
N VAL A 41 9.68 8.26 -4.12
CA VAL A 41 10.53 7.50 -5.04
C VAL A 41 9.94 7.44 -6.44
N ASN A 42 8.83 8.15 -6.66
CA ASN A 42 8.15 8.26 -7.94
C ASN A 42 7.82 6.89 -8.55
N CYS A 43 7.29 6.01 -7.74
CA CYS A 43 6.91 4.65 -8.14
C CYS A 43 5.46 4.39 -7.83
N THR A 44 4.81 3.59 -8.70
CA THR A 44 3.45 3.12 -8.47
C THR A 44 3.45 1.63 -8.71
N HIS A 45 2.97 0.88 -7.72
CA HIS A 45 3.00 -0.58 -7.78
C HIS A 45 1.70 -1.19 -7.30
N TRP A 46 1.34 -2.32 -7.90
CA TRP A 46 0.35 -3.22 -7.33
C TRP A 46 1.03 -4.03 -6.25
N ILE A 47 0.49 -3.98 -5.03
CA ILE A 47 1.07 -4.64 -3.87
C ILE A 47 0.04 -5.57 -3.27
N MET A 48 0.45 -6.80 -3.00
CA MET A 48 -0.43 -7.78 -2.38
C MET A 48 -0.45 -7.58 -0.87
N TRP A 49 -1.66 -7.49 -0.32
CA TRP A 49 -1.86 -7.32 1.12
C TRP A 49 -1.84 -8.68 1.81
N LYS A 50 -0.66 -9.24 1.93
CA LYS A 50 -0.54 -10.53 2.62
C LYS A 50 0.57 -10.53 3.66
N ASN A 51 1.35 -9.49 3.69
CA ASN A 51 2.50 -9.46 4.56
C ASN A 51 2.14 -8.78 5.85
N TYR A 52 1.89 -9.57 6.78
CA TYR A 52 1.44 -9.23 8.08
C TYR A 52 2.33 -8.18 8.73
N GLY A 53 1.79 -7.01 8.95
CA GLY A 53 2.52 -5.94 9.57
C GLY A 53 3.53 -5.22 8.69
N GLN A 54 3.63 -5.58 7.41
CA GLN A 54 4.53 -4.90 6.50
C GLN A 54 4.02 -3.52 6.11
N TYR A 55 2.71 -3.36 6.02
CA TYR A 55 2.09 -2.09 5.68
C TYR A 55 1.17 -1.65 6.79
N LYS A 56 1.19 -0.37 7.07
CA LYS A 56 0.35 0.24 8.09
C LYS A 56 -0.43 1.38 7.47
N VAL A 57 -1.75 1.37 7.65
CA VAL A 57 -2.60 2.49 7.26
C VAL A 57 -2.39 3.60 8.25
N VAL A 58 -2.11 4.78 7.74
CA VAL A 58 -1.77 5.94 8.57
C VAL A 58 -2.95 6.88 8.70
#